data_7aa8a9bfdf4df89e42999280e1586798
#
_entry.id   7aa8a9bfdf4df89e42999280e1586798
#
_cell.length_a   1.000
_cell.length_b   1.000
_cell.length_c   1.000
_cell.angle_alpha   90.00
_cell.angle_beta   90.00
_cell.angle_gamma   90.00
#
_symmetry.space_group_name_H-M   'P 1'
#
loop_
_entity.id
_entity.type
_entity.pdbx_description
1 polymer ?
#
loop_
_entity_poly.entity_id
_entity_poly.type
_entity_poly.pdbx_seq_one_letter_code
_entity_poly.pdbx_strand_id
1 'polypeptide(L)'
;MKYDVFLFDLDDTLMDFVETEKNAFTNVFTTHGFPNALTDFRDTYRAVSTVLWGDLEQGKMALSELKTERFRRLFLEHGLEMDAEAFGQLYLDYLGKEVHLIDGVTRMLHSLEGARLAVLTNGFKDVQLARIAASGLSDTFEAIFTSEEIGFQKPQPGIFEHVFKQLQIKDKSRVLMVGDSLSSDIRGGNNFGIDTCWYNPNRKENNGMAKPTYEIHDWEEFQMIVNQTIASR
;
A
#
# COMPACT_ATOMS: atom_id res chain seq x y z
N MET A 1 -13.21 16.05 -15.38
CA MET A 1 -13.24 15.27 -14.12
C MET A 1 -13.33 16.23 -12.94
N LYS A 2 -13.92 15.80 -11.80
CA LYS A 2 -13.89 16.56 -10.55
C LYS A 2 -12.46 16.70 -10.02
N TYR A 3 -11.68 15.65 -10.17
CA TYR A 3 -10.32 15.57 -9.66
C TYR A 3 -9.29 15.68 -10.78
N ASP A 4 -8.21 16.42 -10.53
CA ASP A 4 -7.07 16.57 -11.44
C ASP A 4 -5.87 15.73 -10.99
N VAL A 5 -5.84 15.36 -9.70
CA VAL A 5 -4.76 14.58 -9.09
C VAL A 5 -5.35 13.38 -8.36
N PHE A 6 -4.79 12.22 -8.62
CA PHE A 6 -5.10 10.98 -7.93
C PHE A 6 -3.84 10.48 -7.20
N LEU A 7 -3.99 10.27 -5.90
CA LEU A 7 -2.98 9.64 -5.07
C LEU A 7 -3.43 8.19 -4.82
N PHE A 8 -2.70 7.24 -5.37
CA PHE A 8 -3.00 5.82 -5.20
C PHE A 8 -2.09 5.20 -4.13
N ASP A 9 -2.68 4.46 -3.21
CA ASP A 9 -1.93 3.43 -2.51
C ASP A 9 -1.52 2.32 -3.48
N LEU A 10 -0.56 1.47 -3.10
CA LEU A 10 -0.05 0.42 -3.98
C LEU A 10 -0.54 -0.97 -3.58
N ASP A 11 -0.26 -1.37 -2.34
CA ASP A 11 -0.50 -2.73 -1.84
C ASP A 11 -1.98 -2.96 -1.53
N ASP A 12 -2.55 -4.05 -2.06
CA ASP A 12 -3.97 -4.38 -1.99
C ASP A 12 -4.91 -3.31 -2.59
N THR A 13 -4.31 -2.33 -3.31
CA THR A 13 -5.03 -1.32 -4.09
C THR A 13 -4.74 -1.48 -5.58
N LEU A 14 -3.51 -1.31 -6.02
CA LEU A 14 -3.10 -1.52 -7.42
C LEU A 14 -2.46 -2.90 -7.65
N MET A 15 -1.80 -3.43 -6.62
CA MET A 15 -1.12 -4.73 -6.64
C MET A 15 -1.62 -5.62 -5.52
N ASP A 16 -1.86 -6.90 -5.81
CA ASP A 16 -2.22 -7.94 -4.85
C ASP A 16 -1.02 -8.25 -3.94
N PHE A 17 -1.05 -7.66 -2.75
CA PHE A 17 -0.01 -7.89 -1.76
C PHE A 17 -0.17 -9.25 -1.06
N VAL A 18 -1.38 -9.77 -0.98
CA VAL A 18 -1.62 -11.08 -0.36
C VAL A 18 -0.90 -12.18 -1.14
N GLU A 19 -0.95 -12.16 -2.47
CA GLU A 19 -0.23 -13.12 -3.31
C GLU A 19 1.28 -12.84 -3.32
N THR A 20 1.67 -11.56 -3.39
CA THR A 20 3.08 -11.12 -3.27
C THR A 20 3.73 -11.61 -1.99
N GLU A 21 3.09 -11.37 -0.83
CA GLU A 21 3.55 -11.81 0.49
C GLU A 21 3.70 -13.34 0.55
N LYS A 22 2.69 -14.06 0.09
CA LYS A 22 2.67 -15.52 0.09
C LYS A 22 3.84 -16.12 -0.68
N ASN A 23 4.14 -15.59 -1.86
CA ASN A 23 5.21 -16.07 -2.70
C ASN A 23 6.58 -15.73 -2.11
N ALA A 24 6.78 -14.49 -1.67
CA ALA A 24 8.03 -14.08 -1.03
C ALA A 24 8.30 -14.86 0.26
N PHE A 25 7.25 -15.08 1.08
CA PHE A 25 7.33 -15.87 2.30
C PHE A 25 7.73 -17.32 2.00
N THR A 26 7.08 -17.96 1.02
CA THR A 26 7.40 -19.31 0.59
C THR A 26 8.86 -19.41 0.12
N ASN A 27 9.30 -18.47 -0.71
CA ASN A 27 10.63 -18.49 -1.30
C ASN A 27 11.73 -18.32 -0.25
N VAL A 28 11.58 -17.36 0.67
CA VAL A 28 12.60 -17.12 1.70
C VAL A 28 12.72 -18.32 2.65
N PHE A 29 11.62 -18.91 3.08
CA PHE A 29 11.66 -20.07 3.96
C PHE A 29 12.17 -21.35 3.25
N THR A 30 11.79 -21.57 2.00
CA THR A 30 12.29 -22.68 1.20
C THR A 30 13.81 -22.59 1.04
N THR A 31 14.36 -21.40 0.82
CA THR A 31 15.81 -21.16 0.74
C THR A 31 16.54 -21.56 2.04
N HIS A 32 15.83 -21.49 3.18
CA HIS A 32 16.37 -21.89 4.49
C HIS A 32 16.00 -23.33 4.92
N GLY A 33 15.45 -24.12 4.01
CA GLY A 33 15.15 -25.54 4.27
C GLY A 33 13.78 -25.81 4.90
N PHE A 34 12.85 -24.83 4.88
CA PHE A 34 11.50 -24.96 5.41
C PHE A 34 10.44 -24.92 4.29
N PRO A 35 10.27 -25.98 3.49
CA PRO A 35 9.36 -25.98 2.35
C PRO A 35 7.87 -25.89 2.73
N ASN A 36 7.52 -26.19 3.97
CA ASN A 36 6.14 -26.19 4.48
C ASN A 36 5.80 -24.91 5.27
N ALA A 37 6.59 -23.86 5.13
CA ALA A 37 6.47 -22.66 5.96
C ALA A 37 5.08 -22.00 5.93
N LEU A 38 4.34 -22.10 4.81
CA LEU A 38 2.97 -21.59 4.73
C LEU A 38 2.03 -22.28 5.74
N THR A 39 2.21 -23.57 5.97
CA THR A 39 1.42 -24.30 6.95
C THR A 39 1.93 -24.07 8.37
N ASP A 40 3.24 -23.99 8.54
CA ASP A 40 3.88 -24.05 9.85
C ASP A 40 3.99 -22.66 10.52
N PHE A 41 4.17 -21.59 9.73
CA PHE A 41 4.59 -20.28 10.27
C PHE A 41 3.73 -19.10 9.83
N ARG A 42 2.94 -19.22 8.74
CA ARG A 42 2.25 -18.06 8.13
C ARG A 42 1.27 -17.38 9.06
N ASP A 43 0.51 -18.12 9.83
CA ASP A 43 -0.49 -17.55 10.73
C ASP A 43 0.18 -16.72 11.83
N THR A 44 1.25 -17.24 12.44
CA THR A 44 2.07 -16.48 13.39
C THR A 44 2.69 -15.25 12.75
N TYR A 45 3.27 -15.39 11.55
CA TYR A 45 3.83 -14.27 10.82
C TYR A 45 2.80 -13.14 10.57
N ARG A 46 1.59 -13.50 10.14
CA ARG A 46 0.51 -12.53 9.90
C ARG A 46 0.04 -11.84 11.17
N ALA A 47 -0.13 -12.59 12.25
CA ALA A 47 -0.49 -12.02 13.53
C ALA A 47 0.56 -11.03 14.03
N VAL A 48 1.84 -11.39 13.97
CA VAL A 48 2.96 -10.50 14.33
C VAL A 48 3.00 -9.28 13.42
N SER A 49 2.93 -9.47 12.10
CA SER A 49 2.99 -8.37 11.13
C SER A 49 1.85 -7.38 11.31
N THR A 50 0.62 -7.85 11.57
CA THR A 50 -0.54 -6.99 11.82
C THR A 50 -0.31 -6.07 13.01
N VAL A 51 0.23 -6.59 14.11
CA VAL A 51 0.57 -5.79 15.31
C VAL A 51 1.64 -4.74 14.98
N LEU A 52 2.70 -5.15 14.30
CA LEU A 52 3.82 -4.27 13.99
C LEU A 52 3.45 -3.15 13.00
N TRP A 53 2.63 -3.45 11.98
CA TRP A 53 2.09 -2.43 11.08
C TRP A 53 1.20 -1.43 11.84
N GLY A 54 0.37 -1.91 12.79
CA GLY A 54 -0.40 -1.04 13.66
C GLY A 54 0.47 -0.14 14.55
N ASP A 55 1.56 -0.67 15.08
CA ASP A 55 2.52 0.11 15.87
C ASP A 55 3.26 1.15 15.02
N LEU A 56 3.60 0.81 13.77
CA LEU A 56 4.17 1.74 12.80
C LEU A 56 3.19 2.89 12.51
N GLU A 57 1.93 2.60 12.15
CA GLU A 57 0.91 3.64 11.90
C GLU A 57 0.69 4.59 13.09
N GLN A 58 0.88 4.08 14.30
CA GLN A 58 0.81 4.87 15.54
C GLN A 58 2.11 5.62 15.87
N GLY A 59 3.16 5.45 15.06
CA GLY A 59 4.46 6.08 15.29
C GLY A 59 5.26 5.51 16.46
N LYS A 60 4.94 4.28 16.91
CA LYS A 60 5.61 3.60 18.02
C LYS A 60 6.89 2.89 17.59
N MET A 61 7.08 2.68 16.31
CA MET A 61 8.29 2.05 15.74
C MET A 61 8.61 2.62 14.37
N ALA A 62 9.84 2.44 13.91
CA ALA A 62 10.28 2.81 12.58
C ALA A 62 10.10 1.65 11.58
N LEU A 63 9.95 1.97 10.28
CA LEU A 63 9.84 0.96 9.22
C LEU A 63 11.08 0.04 9.15
N SER A 64 12.27 0.59 9.40
CA SER A 64 13.51 -0.19 9.45
C SER A 64 13.51 -1.26 10.54
N GLU A 65 12.86 -1.01 11.69
CA GLU A 65 12.73 -1.97 12.77
C GLU A 65 11.74 -3.09 12.41
N LEU A 66 10.66 -2.77 11.70
CA LEU A 66 9.63 -3.72 11.29
C LEU A 66 10.24 -4.85 10.44
N LYS A 67 11.18 -4.55 9.55
CA LYS A 67 11.87 -5.52 8.70
C LYS A 67 12.42 -6.71 9.50
N THR A 68 13.09 -6.43 10.60
CA THR A 68 13.77 -7.42 11.43
C THR A 68 12.86 -8.00 12.51
N GLU A 69 12.09 -7.13 13.18
CA GLU A 69 11.32 -7.48 14.37
C GLU A 69 10.22 -8.53 14.09
N ARG A 70 9.57 -8.48 12.91
CA ARG A 70 8.57 -9.48 12.53
C ARG A 70 9.14 -10.90 12.46
N PHE A 71 10.36 -11.07 11.95
CA PHE A 71 11.01 -12.37 11.89
C PHE A 71 11.64 -12.76 13.22
N ARG A 72 12.20 -11.79 13.97
CA ARG A 72 12.71 -12.05 15.31
C ARG A 72 11.62 -12.62 16.22
N ARG A 73 10.39 -12.05 16.21
CA ARG A 73 9.25 -12.57 16.99
C ARG A 73 8.81 -13.94 16.49
N LEU A 74 8.70 -14.11 15.18
CA LEU A 74 8.35 -15.39 14.59
C LEU A 74 9.33 -16.49 14.98
N PHE A 75 10.63 -16.23 14.87
CA PHE A 75 11.67 -17.20 15.20
C PHE A 75 11.66 -17.56 16.67
N LEU A 76 11.48 -16.57 17.54
CA LEU A 76 11.38 -16.82 18.97
C LEU A 76 10.18 -17.73 19.32
N GLU A 77 9.02 -17.51 18.71
CA GLU A 77 7.81 -18.29 18.98
C GLU A 77 7.93 -19.74 18.53
N HIS A 78 8.63 -19.97 17.43
CA HIS A 78 8.83 -21.31 16.85
C HIS A 78 10.17 -21.97 17.21
N GLY A 79 11.00 -21.34 18.05
CA GLY A 79 12.29 -21.88 18.44
C GLY A 79 13.28 -22.00 17.29
N LEU A 80 13.21 -21.11 16.29
CA LEU A 80 14.11 -21.11 15.13
C LEU A 80 15.35 -20.27 15.42
N GLU A 81 16.53 -20.86 15.23
CA GLU A 81 17.82 -20.18 15.38
C GLU A 81 18.29 -19.65 14.03
N MET A 82 17.77 -18.48 13.62
CA MET A 82 18.12 -17.82 12.36
C MET A 82 18.40 -16.33 12.58
N ASP A 83 19.23 -15.76 11.72
CA ASP A 83 19.49 -14.31 11.70
C ASP A 83 18.27 -13.58 11.11
N ALA A 84 17.49 -12.93 11.98
CA ALA A 84 16.27 -12.23 11.60
C ALA A 84 16.53 -10.99 10.71
N GLU A 85 17.69 -10.36 10.81
CA GLU A 85 18.05 -9.21 9.97
C GLU A 85 18.37 -9.65 8.54
N ALA A 86 19.25 -10.63 8.40
CA ALA A 86 19.59 -11.21 7.09
C ALA A 86 18.37 -11.84 6.42
N PHE A 87 17.54 -12.55 7.19
CA PHE A 87 16.30 -13.15 6.70
C PHE A 87 15.29 -12.08 6.25
N GLY A 88 15.13 -11.02 7.04
CA GLY A 88 14.25 -9.90 6.70
C GLY A 88 14.68 -9.19 5.42
N GLN A 89 15.99 -9.02 5.21
CA GLN A 89 16.50 -8.44 3.96
C GLN A 89 16.20 -9.34 2.76
N LEU A 90 16.50 -10.64 2.86
CA LEU A 90 16.22 -11.58 1.78
C LEU A 90 14.72 -11.67 1.47
N TYR A 91 13.86 -11.57 2.48
CA TYR A 91 12.42 -11.51 2.27
C TYR A 91 12.00 -10.25 1.48
N LEU A 92 12.57 -9.07 1.76
CA LEU A 92 12.32 -7.86 0.96
C LEU A 92 12.82 -8.03 -0.48
N ASP A 93 13.95 -8.70 -0.68
CA ASP A 93 14.49 -8.98 -2.02
C ASP A 93 13.55 -9.90 -2.83
N TYR A 94 12.87 -10.84 -2.16
CA TYR A 94 11.82 -11.66 -2.81
C TYR A 94 10.56 -10.84 -3.07
N LEU A 95 10.11 -10.02 -2.11
CA LEU A 95 8.96 -9.14 -2.32
C LEU A 95 9.13 -8.24 -3.56
N GLY A 96 10.32 -7.66 -3.73
CA GLY A 96 10.61 -6.77 -4.86
C GLY A 96 10.57 -7.46 -6.24
N LYS A 97 10.59 -8.81 -6.28
CA LYS A 97 10.52 -9.59 -7.52
C LYS A 97 9.10 -10.03 -7.88
N GLU A 98 8.16 -9.90 -6.95
CA GLU A 98 6.77 -10.33 -7.14
C GLU A 98 5.92 -9.18 -7.68
N VAL A 99 5.26 -9.41 -8.81
CA VAL A 99 4.39 -8.42 -9.46
C VAL A 99 3.05 -9.07 -9.81
N HIS A 100 2.03 -8.68 -9.08
CA HIS A 100 0.66 -9.17 -9.26
C HIS A 100 -0.28 -7.98 -9.34
N LEU A 101 -0.55 -7.46 -10.55
CA LEU A 101 -1.52 -6.39 -10.73
C LEU A 101 -2.93 -6.91 -10.45
N ILE A 102 -3.73 -6.12 -9.72
CA ILE A 102 -5.15 -6.40 -9.53
C ILE A 102 -5.88 -6.22 -10.86
N ASP A 103 -6.82 -7.13 -11.14
CA ASP A 103 -7.58 -7.11 -12.38
C ASP A 103 -8.28 -5.76 -12.60
N GLY A 104 -8.16 -5.24 -13.81
CA GLY A 104 -8.77 -3.96 -14.20
C GLY A 104 -7.91 -2.72 -13.95
N VAL A 105 -6.86 -2.80 -13.13
CA VAL A 105 -5.98 -1.65 -12.79
C VAL A 105 -5.43 -0.96 -14.03
N THR A 106 -4.84 -1.69 -14.96
CA THR A 106 -4.26 -1.10 -16.18
C THR A 106 -5.32 -0.32 -16.99
N ARG A 107 -6.52 -0.89 -17.15
CA ARG A 107 -7.62 -0.23 -17.87
C ARG A 107 -8.10 1.01 -17.11
N MET A 108 -8.21 0.93 -15.79
CA MET A 108 -8.60 2.04 -14.94
C MET A 108 -7.61 3.19 -15.04
N LEU A 109 -6.31 2.93 -14.91
CA LEU A 109 -5.27 3.95 -15.00
C LEU A 109 -5.28 4.64 -16.37
N HIS A 110 -5.44 3.90 -17.49
CA HIS A 110 -5.59 4.49 -18.83
C HIS A 110 -6.84 5.37 -18.96
N SER A 111 -7.93 5.07 -18.24
CA SER A 111 -9.14 5.89 -18.28
C SER A 111 -9.00 7.27 -17.60
N LEU A 112 -7.93 7.47 -16.85
CA LEU A 112 -7.58 8.74 -16.17
C LEU A 112 -6.63 9.61 -17.02
N GLU A 113 -6.56 9.38 -18.33
CA GLU A 113 -5.72 10.17 -19.23
C GLU A 113 -6.00 11.67 -19.08
N GLY A 114 -4.92 12.46 -18.93
CA GLY A 114 -4.96 13.89 -18.68
C GLY A 114 -5.04 14.29 -17.20
N ALA A 115 -5.21 13.34 -16.27
CA ALA A 115 -5.03 13.58 -14.84
C ALA A 115 -3.56 13.32 -14.41
N ARG A 116 -3.19 13.89 -13.28
CA ARG A 116 -1.89 13.64 -12.65
C ARG A 116 -2.04 12.46 -11.69
N LEU A 117 -1.23 11.43 -11.87
CA LEU A 117 -1.28 10.22 -11.08
C LEU A 117 0.00 10.10 -10.26
N ALA A 118 -0.13 9.81 -8.98
CA ALA A 118 1.02 9.53 -8.11
C ALA A 118 0.72 8.36 -7.18
N VAL A 119 1.77 7.63 -6.81
CA VAL A 119 1.70 6.59 -5.77
C VAL A 119 2.08 7.19 -4.42
N LEU A 120 1.35 6.82 -3.37
CA LEU A 120 1.62 7.18 -1.98
C LEU A 120 1.52 5.93 -1.09
N THR A 121 2.66 5.35 -0.74
CA THR A 121 2.74 4.06 -0.04
C THR A 121 3.52 4.11 1.27
N ASN A 122 3.10 3.26 2.24
CA ASN A 122 3.84 3.02 3.48
C ASN A 122 4.86 1.87 3.36
N GLY A 123 4.97 1.25 2.17
CA GLY A 123 5.90 0.15 1.93
C GLY A 123 7.36 0.58 1.83
N PHE A 124 8.25 -0.42 1.86
CA PHE A 124 9.70 -0.23 1.70
C PHE A 124 10.03 0.32 0.31
N LYS A 125 10.80 1.40 0.25
CA LYS A 125 11.09 2.12 -0.99
C LYS A 125 11.61 1.22 -2.10
N ASP A 126 12.67 0.46 -1.84
CA ASP A 126 13.32 -0.35 -2.88
C ASP A 126 12.39 -1.46 -3.39
N VAL A 127 11.55 -2.02 -2.51
CA VAL A 127 10.54 -3.02 -2.87
C VAL A 127 9.49 -2.41 -3.79
N GLN A 128 8.93 -1.26 -3.42
CA GLN A 128 7.87 -0.61 -4.20
C GLN A 128 8.36 -0.14 -5.57
N LEU A 129 9.56 0.47 -5.62
CA LEU A 129 10.15 0.90 -6.88
C LEU A 129 10.45 -0.28 -7.81
N ALA A 130 10.99 -1.39 -7.28
CA ALA A 130 11.25 -2.59 -8.07
C ALA A 130 9.97 -3.18 -8.66
N ARG A 131 8.91 -3.28 -7.86
CA ARG A 131 7.61 -3.82 -8.29
C ARG A 131 6.94 -2.93 -9.34
N ILE A 132 6.95 -1.61 -9.15
CA ILE A 132 6.41 -0.66 -10.15
C ILE A 132 7.21 -0.74 -11.44
N ALA A 133 8.54 -0.81 -11.38
CA ALA A 133 9.38 -0.95 -12.56
C ALA A 133 9.08 -2.25 -13.34
N ALA A 134 8.92 -3.37 -12.63
CA ALA A 134 8.66 -4.66 -13.24
C ALA A 134 7.20 -4.83 -13.74
N SER A 135 6.26 -4.00 -13.25
CA SER A 135 4.84 -4.05 -13.66
C SER A 135 4.54 -3.36 -14.99
N GLY A 136 5.48 -2.61 -15.53
CA GLY A 136 5.27 -1.77 -16.73
C GLY A 136 4.52 -0.46 -16.45
N LEU A 137 4.34 -0.09 -15.18
CA LEU A 137 3.63 1.14 -14.77
C LEU A 137 4.56 2.34 -14.48
N SER A 138 5.86 2.21 -14.76
CA SER A 138 6.84 3.27 -14.44
C SER A 138 6.50 4.63 -15.02
N ASP A 139 6.02 4.65 -16.27
CA ASP A 139 5.69 5.89 -16.98
C ASP A 139 4.26 6.38 -16.71
N THR A 140 3.49 5.63 -15.91
CA THR A 140 2.10 5.97 -15.59
C THR A 140 1.99 7.03 -14.51
N PHE A 141 2.93 7.02 -13.56
CA PHE A 141 2.90 7.91 -12.42
C PHE A 141 3.89 9.05 -12.54
N GLU A 142 3.44 10.27 -12.29
CA GLU A 142 4.28 11.47 -12.24
C GLU A 142 5.33 11.36 -11.11
N ALA A 143 4.97 10.72 -9.99
CA ALA A 143 5.84 10.51 -8.85
C ALA A 143 5.41 9.29 -8.02
N ILE A 144 6.39 8.71 -7.33
CA ILE A 144 6.19 7.64 -6.35
C ILE A 144 6.70 8.15 -5.01
N PHE A 145 5.81 8.23 -4.03
CA PHE A 145 6.09 8.71 -2.69
C PHE A 145 6.07 7.55 -1.70
N THR A 146 7.18 7.32 -1.02
CA THR A 146 7.28 6.30 0.02
C THR A 146 7.44 6.94 1.39
N SER A 147 6.80 6.39 2.41
CA SER A 147 6.93 6.87 3.78
C SER A 147 8.36 6.83 4.28
N GLU A 148 9.14 5.83 3.84
CA GLU A 148 10.55 5.66 4.19
C GLU A 148 11.40 6.87 3.76
N GLU A 149 11.19 7.37 2.54
CA GLU A 149 11.95 8.51 2.02
C GLU A 149 11.52 9.84 2.64
N ILE A 150 10.22 9.98 2.92
CA ILE A 150 9.64 11.22 3.42
C ILE A 150 9.87 11.37 4.93
N GLY A 151 9.96 10.25 5.67
CA GLY A 151 10.04 10.24 7.13
C GLY A 151 8.70 10.41 7.86
N PHE A 152 7.57 10.40 7.12
CA PHE A 152 6.21 10.38 7.62
C PHE A 152 5.44 9.27 6.91
N GLN A 153 4.58 8.54 7.64
CA GLN A 153 3.68 7.52 7.09
C GLN A 153 2.21 7.95 7.12
N LYS A 154 1.40 7.39 6.22
CA LYS A 154 -0.06 7.47 6.33
C LYS A 154 -0.49 6.80 7.65
N PRO A 155 -1.39 7.38 8.46
CA PRO A 155 -2.26 8.54 8.20
C PRO A 155 -1.72 9.90 8.68
N GLN A 156 -0.43 10.04 8.94
CA GLN A 156 0.16 11.29 9.44
C GLN A 156 0.03 12.41 8.38
N PRO A 157 -0.36 13.64 8.76
CA PRO A 157 -0.56 14.72 7.79
C PRO A 157 0.74 15.12 7.07
N GLY A 158 1.90 14.96 7.71
CA GLY A 158 3.20 15.33 7.12
C GLY A 158 3.51 14.65 5.79
N ILE A 159 3.02 13.39 5.56
CA ILE A 159 3.22 12.72 4.28
C ILE A 159 2.42 13.41 3.16
N PHE A 160 1.18 13.83 3.44
CA PHE A 160 0.34 14.55 2.47
C PHE A 160 0.87 15.97 2.22
N GLU A 161 1.34 16.67 3.26
CA GLU A 161 1.96 17.99 3.12
C GLU A 161 3.19 17.93 2.20
N HIS A 162 4.03 16.89 2.35
CA HIS A 162 5.16 16.66 1.47
C HIS A 162 4.73 16.45 0.02
N VAL A 163 3.75 15.56 -0.23
CA VAL A 163 3.21 15.28 -1.57
C VAL A 163 2.66 16.55 -2.22
N PHE A 164 1.84 17.32 -1.49
CA PHE A 164 1.24 18.55 -2.00
C PHE A 164 2.30 19.59 -2.37
N LYS A 165 3.35 19.71 -1.57
CA LYS A 165 4.47 20.60 -1.84
C LYS A 165 5.25 20.15 -3.10
N GLN A 166 5.58 18.87 -3.20
CA GLN A 166 6.36 18.34 -4.33
C GLN A 166 5.58 18.44 -5.64
N LEU A 167 4.31 18.09 -5.63
CA LEU A 167 3.44 18.17 -6.80
C LEU A 167 2.87 19.57 -7.05
N GLN A 168 3.22 20.57 -6.20
CA GLN A 168 2.74 21.94 -6.27
C GLN A 168 1.19 22.05 -6.31
N ILE A 169 0.50 21.17 -5.57
CA ILE A 169 -0.96 21.14 -5.50
C ILE A 169 -1.43 22.29 -4.60
N LYS A 170 -2.35 23.11 -5.12
CA LYS A 170 -2.89 24.28 -4.42
C LYS A 170 -4.33 24.07 -3.92
N ASP A 171 -5.09 23.23 -4.60
CA ASP A 171 -6.51 23.00 -4.33
C ASP A 171 -6.75 21.56 -3.88
N LYS A 172 -7.03 21.40 -2.59
CA LYS A 172 -7.33 20.10 -1.97
C LYS A 172 -8.60 19.45 -2.55
N SER A 173 -9.58 20.27 -3.00
CA SER A 173 -10.85 19.77 -3.54
C SER A 173 -10.69 19.07 -4.90
N ARG A 174 -9.51 19.18 -5.51
CA ARG A 174 -9.16 18.56 -6.80
C ARG A 174 -8.33 17.28 -6.65
N VAL A 175 -8.14 16.80 -5.42
CA VAL A 175 -7.34 15.61 -5.11
C VAL A 175 -8.20 14.49 -4.56
N LEU A 176 -8.00 13.28 -5.05
CA LEU A 176 -8.61 12.07 -4.51
C LEU A 176 -7.52 11.10 -4.03
N MET A 177 -7.56 10.71 -2.75
CA MET A 177 -6.79 9.58 -2.24
C MET A 177 -7.58 8.29 -2.45
N VAL A 178 -6.97 7.30 -3.09
CA VAL A 178 -7.56 5.99 -3.38
C VAL A 178 -6.73 4.91 -2.69
N GLY A 179 -7.35 4.10 -1.85
CA GLY A 179 -6.65 3.03 -1.15
C GLY A 179 -7.59 2.05 -0.44
N ASP A 180 -7.06 0.91 -0.01
CA ASP A 180 -7.82 -0.17 0.64
C ASP A 180 -7.88 -0.03 2.17
N SER A 181 -6.99 0.76 2.77
CA SER A 181 -6.85 0.85 4.22
C SER A 181 -7.66 1.99 4.82
N LEU A 182 -8.67 1.65 5.66
CA LEU A 182 -9.42 2.64 6.44
C LEU A 182 -8.52 3.39 7.44
N SER A 183 -7.52 2.71 8.03
CA SER A 183 -6.66 3.28 9.08
C SER A 183 -5.55 4.19 8.55
N SER A 184 -5.07 3.95 7.35
CA SER A 184 -3.98 4.72 6.75
C SER A 184 -4.46 5.67 5.64
N ASP A 185 -5.07 5.16 4.57
CA ASP A 185 -5.44 5.94 3.39
C ASP A 185 -6.62 6.85 3.64
N ILE A 186 -7.73 6.25 4.08
CA ILE A 186 -9.00 6.97 4.23
C ILE A 186 -8.92 7.92 5.40
N ARG A 187 -8.45 7.44 6.58
CA ARG A 187 -8.25 8.33 7.73
C ARG A 187 -7.22 9.41 7.45
N GLY A 188 -6.13 9.08 6.74
CA GLY A 188 -5.10 10.05 6.36
C GLY A 188 -5.65 11.15 5.46
N GLY A 189 -6.37 10.79 4.40
CA GLY A 189 -7.03 11.74 3.50
C GLY A 189 -8.08 12.59 4.22
N ASN A 190 -8.92 11.98 5.09
CA ASN A 190 -9.89 12.71 5.91
C ASN A 190 -9.21 13.73 6.84
N ASN A 191 -8.16 13.31 7.57
CA ASN A 191 -7.42 14.19 8.48
C ASN A 191 -6.74 15.35 7.75
N PHE A 192 -6.26 15.10 6.54
CA PHE A 192 -5.64 16.11 5.71
C PHE A 192 -6.67 17.03 5.00
N GLY A 193 -7.92 16.59 4.87
CA GLY A 193 -9.03 17.36 4.27
C GLY A 193 -9.09 17.25 2.75
N ILE A 194 -8.80 16.08 2.20
CA ILE A 194 -9.02 15.70 0.81
C ILE A 194 -10.11 14.62 0.71
N ASP A 195 -10.72 14.50 -0.48
CA ASP A 195 -11.66 13.42 -0.75
C ASP A 195 -10.94 12.07 -0.81
N THR A 196 -11.66 11.02 -0.45
CA THR A 196 -11.12 9.66 -0.35
C THR A 196 -12.02 8.65 -1.04
N CYS A 197 -11.42 7.64 -1.66
CA CYS A 197 -12.10 6.51 -2.27
C CYS A 197 -11.57 5.22 -1.64
N TRP A 198 -12.42 4.52 -0.92
CA TRP A 198 -12.08 3.26 -0.29
C TRP A 198 -12.28 2.10 -1.28
N TYR A 199 -11.18 1.47 -1.67
CA TYR A 199 -11.22 0.23 -2.45
C TYR A 199 -11.46 -0.95 -1.50
N ASN A 200 -12.67 -1.51 -1.55
CA ASN A 200 -13.16 -2.54 -0.64
C ASN A 200 -13.73 -3.76 -1.39
N PRO A 201 -12.90 -4.52 -2.15
CA PRO A 201 -13.39 -5.64 -2.94
C PRO A 201 -14.02 -6.75 -2.08
N ASN A 202 -13.58 -6.88 -0.84
CA ASN A 202 -14.05 -7.91 0.10
C ASN A 202 -15.24 -7.47 0.95
N ARG A 203 -15.80 -6.27 0.72
CA ARG A 203 -16.95 -5.72 1.47
C ARG A 203 -16.76 -5.77 2.98
N LYS A 204 -15.53 -5.43 3.44
CA LYS A 204 -15.23 -5.32 4.88
C LYS A 204 -16.14 -4.26 5.51
N GLU A 205 -16.57 -4.49 6.75
CA GLU A 205 -17.37 -3.50 7.48
C GLU A 205 -16.52 -2.28 7.86
N ASN A 206 -17.08 -1.09 7.67
CA ASN A 206 -16.49 0.13 8.19
C ASN A 206 -16.90 0.29 9.66
N ASN A 207 -15.93 0.13 10.55
CA ASN A 207 -16.13 0.25 12.00
C ASN A 207 -16.25 1.70 12.52
N GLY A 208 -16.44 2.67 11.61
CA GLY A 208 -16.53 4.10 11.95
C GLY A 208 -15.21 4.80 12.17
N MET A 209 -14.08 4.15 11.91
CA MET A 209 -12.74 4.73 12.07
C MET A 209 -12.47 5.87 11.09
N ALA A 210 -13.00 5.78 9.88
CA ALA A 210 -12.83 6.77 8.82
C ALA A 210 -14.11 6.88 7.98
N LYS A 211 -14.31 8.02 7.31
CA LYS A 211 -15.49 8.27 6.49
C LYS A 211 -15.04 8.48 5.04
N PRO A 212 -15.05 7.44 4.20
CA PRO A 212 -14.72 7.59 2.79
C PRO A 212 -15.75 8.50 2.08
N THR A 213 -15.29 9.31 1.12
CA THR A 213 -16.16 10.06 0.22
C THR A 213 -16.86 9.10 -0.75
N TYR A 214 -16.13 8.10 -1.20
CA TYR A 214 -16.62 7.01 -2.04
C TYR A 214 -16.13 5.67 -1.49
N GLU A 215 -16.94 4.62 -1.69
CA GLU A 215 -16.56 3.23 -1.51
C GLU A 215 -16.80 2.51 -2.84
N ILE A 216 -15.84 1.70 -3.25
CA ILE A 216 -15.89 0.90 -4.47
C ILE A 216 -15.46 -0.53 -4.19
N HIS A 217 -15.99 -1.48 -4.96
CA HIS A 217 -15.69 -2.89 -4.81
C HIS A 217 -14.89 -3.45 -6.00
N ASP A 218 -14.84 -2.70 -7.09
CA ASP A 218 -14.03 -2.97 -8.28
C ASP A 218 -13.66 -1.67 -9.02
N TRP A 219 -12.80 -1.80 -10.02
CA TRP A 219 -12.33 -0.65 -10.80
C TRP A 219 -13.35 -0.15 -11.83
N GLU A 220 -14.42 -0.91 -12.13
CA GLU A 220 -15.51 -0.45 -12.99
C GLU A 220 -16.39 0.57 -12.25
N GLU A 221 -16.69 0.31 -10.97
CA GLU A 221 -17.38 1.28 -10.10
C GLU A 221 -16.57 2.58 -9.98
N PHE A 222 -15.23 2.50 -9.84
CA PHE A 222 -14.36 3.67 -9.83
C PHE A 222 -14.50 4.51 -11.10
N GLN A 223 -14.47 3.88 -12.27
CA GLN A 223 -14.63 4.57 -13.54
C GLN A 223 -15.98 5.27 -13.66
N MET A 224 -17.05 4.68 -13.14
CA MET A 224 -18.38 5.32 -13.12
C MET A 224 -18.37 6.58 -12.27
N ILE A 225 -17.75 6.57 -11.09
CA ILE A 225 -17.63 7.75 -10.20
C ILE A 225 -16.87 8.88 -10.90
N VAL A 226 -15.73 8.58 -11.50
CA VAL A 226 -14.89 9.57 -12.17
C VAL A 226 -15.60 10.14 -13.40
N ASN A 227 -16.32 9.30 -14.19
CA ASN A 227 -17.02 9.71 -15.41
C ASN A 227 -18.34 10.47 -15.14
N GLN A 228 -19.12 10.10 -14.12
CA GLN A 228 -20.34 10.83 -13.75
C GLN A 228 -20.05 12.29 -13.38
N THR A 229 -18.88 12.57 -12.85
CA THR A 229 -18.43 13.93 -12.55
C THR A 229 -18.15 14.75 -13.83
N ILE A 230 -18.05 14.13 -15.01
CA ILE A 230 -17.92 14.81 -16.32
C ILE A 230 -19.29 15.21 -16.86
N ALA A 231 -20.33 14.39 -16.66
CA ALA A 231 -21.67 14.61 -17.22
C ALA A 231 -22.50 15.68 -16.45
N SER A 232 -22.05 16.09 -15.28
CA SER A 232 -22.78 17.04 -14.41
C SER A 232 -22.33 18.52 -14.59
N ARG A 233 -21.57 18.82 -15.62
CA ARG A 233 -21.16 20.16 -16.06
C ARG A 233 -21.62 20.45 -17.48
#